data_50b2992e872497bfed617d77cc24c5e9
#
_entry.id   50b2992e872497bfed617d77cc24c5e9
#
_cell.length_a   1.000
_cell.length_b   1.000
_cell.length_c   1.000
_cell.angle_alpha   90.00
_cell.angle_beta   90.00
_cell.angle_gamma   90.00
#
_symmetry.space_group_name_H-M   'P 1'
#
loop_
_entity.id
_entity.type
_entity.pdbx_description
1 polymer ?
#
loop_
_entity_poly.entity_id
_entity_poly.type
_entity_poly.pdbx_seq_one_letter_code
_entity_poly.pdbx_strand_id
1 'polypeptide(L)'
;MPPKTIGERLDALMPAFRMAGREQEARLLSVDAFVKAGEWRKALQAIQDGQQLYGATTFPGRERFSVVAEGIASYSPDKADGALAEADLLKKAVLAATGDSGIQLNLLKALASRYAVLGLPTAQCEALQALWQFQQGDEAEKTNLQIARLNLKTGNLDAALRALPPEAPAGISALPGGHSESSEVALIRAKIALAQHNPQKALGYLQSRAEPEALQMQADILEQQKNWDGAVAVLKNLLQPLLSGQNVAQSSPLTSTESDLVLRIGADASRAHDDATLAALGKQFAARMSGQPSAAMFQLLTGGKLSSLPAGG
;
A
#
# COMPACT_ATOMS: atom_id res chain seq x y z
N MET A 1 -31.18 29.79 18.06
CA MET A 1 -31.44 29.23 16.72
C MET A 1 -30.32 28.26 16.38
N PRO A 2 -30.57 27.07 15.85
CA PRO A 2 -29.51 26.12 15.46
C PRO A 2 -28.56 26.72 14.39
N PRO A 3 -27.26 26.44 14.43
CA PRO A 3 -26.29 27.00 13.48
C PRO A 3 -26.64 26.75 12.01
N LYS A 4 -27.12 25.55 11.67
CA LYS A 4 -27.61 25.21 10.32
C LYS A 4 -28.70 26.19 9.84
N THR A 5 -29.69 26.46 10.68
CA THR A 5 -30.80 27.38 10.33
C THR A 5 -30.31 28.82 10.19
N ILE A 6 -29.26 29.23 10.93
CA ILE A 6 -28.64 30.54 10.76
C ILE A 6 -28.02 30.64 9.37
N GLY A 7 -27.21 29.65 8.97
CA GLY A 7 -26.58 29.60 7.65
C GLY A 7 -27.62 29.66 6.52
N GLU A 8 -28.67 28.86 6.59
CA GLU A 8 -29.74 28.82 5.59
C GLU A 8 -30.50 30.15 5.48
N ARG A 9 -30.73 30.83 6.61
CA ARG A 9 -31.37 32.18 6.58
C ARG A 9 -30.43 33.24 6.00
N LEU A 10 -29.14 33.21 6.31
CA LEU A 10 -28.16 34.10 5.72
C LEU A 10 -28.12 33.93 4.20
N ASP A 11 -28.08 32.67 3.71
CA ASP A 11 -28.12 32.40 2.27
C ASP A 11 -29.38 32.91 1.60
N ALA A 12 -30.56 32.72 2.22
CA ALA A 12 -31.85 33.23 1.70
C ALA A 12 -31.89 34.78 1.67
N LEU A 13 -31.19 35.45 2.56
CA LEU A 13 -31.11 36.90 2.63
C LEU A 13 -29.94 37.53 1.82
N MET A 14 -29.18 36.72 1.13
CA MET A 14 -27.99 37.18 0.40
C MET A 14 -28.28 38.31 -0.62
N PRO A 15 -29.41 38.31 -1.37
CA PRO A 15 -29.77 39.43 -2.24
C PRO A 15 -29.93 40.76 -1.49
N ALA A 16 -30.53 40.71 -0.29
CA ALA A 16 -30.73 41.92 0.53
C ALA A 16 -29.40 42.43 1.06
N PHE A 17 -28.45 41.53 1.50
CA PHE A 17 -27.11 41.93 1.91
C PHE A 17 -26.31 42.49 0.74
N ARG A 18 -26.50 42.01 -0.48
CA ARG A 18 -25.88 42.53 -1.69
C ARG A 18 -26.31 43.99 -1.94
N MET A 19 -27.61 44.27 -1.86
CA MET A 19 -28.12 45.61 -2.00
C MET A 19 -27.64 46.59 -0.90
N ALA A 20 -27.38 46.04 0.28
CA ALA A 20 -26.82 46.79 1.41
C ALA A 20 -25.27 46.93 1.38
N GLY A 21 -24.60 46.36 0.37
CA GLY A 21 -23.13 46.37 0.28
C GLY A 21 -22.41 45.50 1.31
N ARG A 22 -23.12 44.59 1.96
CA ARG A 22 -22.61 43.71 3.06
C ARG A 22 -22.60 42.23 2.70
N GLU A 23 -22.64 41.90 1.43
CA GLU A 23 -22.70 40.50 0.96
C GLU A 23 -21.51 39.67 1.43
N GLN A 24 -20.29 40.23 1.36
CA GLN A 24 -19.09 39.52 1.77
C GLN A 24 -19.13 39.11 3.25
N GLU A 25 -19.54 40.02 4.12
CA GLU A 25 -19.70 39.77 5.56
C GLU A 25 -20.76 38.68 5.83
N ALA A 26 -21.91 38.78 5.15
CA ALA A 26 -22.97 37.77 5.28
C ALA A 26 -22.52 36.38 4.84
N ARG A 27 -21.74 36.27 3.75
CA ARG A 27 -21.18 35.00 3.27
C ARG A 27 -20.18 34.42 4.27
N LEU A 28 -19.30 35.24 4.89
CA LEU A 28 -18.40 34.76 5.92
C LEU A 28 -19.16 34.20 7.14
N LEU A 29 -20.20 34.87 7.56
CA LEU A 29 -21.08 34.42 8.65
C LEU A 29 -21.83 33.14 8.29
N SER A 30 -22.24 32.97 7.02
CA SER A 30 -22.87 31.74 6.53
C SER A 30 -21.86 30.57 6.57
N VAL A 31 -20.63 30.77 6.12
CA VAL A 31 -19.54 29.76 6.23
C VAL A 31 -19.35 29.35 7.68
N ASP A 32 -19.18 30.32 8.60
CA ASP A 32 -18.97 30.06 10.03
C ASP A 32 -20.16 29.29 10.65
N ALA A 33 -21.38 29.60 10.24
CA ALA A 33 -22.58 28.91 10.71
C ALA A 33 -22.65 27.47 10.22
N PHE A 34 -22.33 27.21 8.96
CA PHE A 34 -22.28 25.84 8.41
C PHE A 34 -21.13 25.02 9.01
N VAL A 35 -19.96 25.62 9.26
CA VAL A 35 -18.85 24.96 9.96
C VAL A 35 -19.29 24.50 11.35
N LYS A 36 -19.93 25.39 12.14
CA LYS A 36 -20.45 25.07 13.48
C LYS A 36 -21.55 23.99 13.45
N ALA A 37 -22.23 23.84 12.33
CA ALA A 37 -23.24 22.81 12.13
C ALA A 37 -22.68 21.49 11.61
N GLY A 38 -21.39 21.39 11.22
CA GLY A 38 -20.81 20.25 10.54
C GLY A 38 -21.31 20.06 9.10
N GLU A 39 -21.95 21.07 8.51
CA GLU A 39 -22.52 21.04 7.15
C GLU A 39 -21.45 21.39 6.11
N TRP A 40 -20.39 20.56 6.04
CA TRP A 40 -19.19 20.82 5.26
C TRP A 40 -19.44 21.10 3.79
N ARG A 41 -20.42 20.42 3.19
CA ARG A 41 -20.79 20.63 1.79
C ARG A 41 -21.36 22.04 1.55
N LYS A 42 -22.20 22.51 2.47
CA LYS A 42 -22.77 23.89 2.39
C LYS A 42 -21.70 24.93 2.68
N ALA A 43 -20.81 24.68 3.65
CA ALA A 43 -19.70 25.56 3.93
C ALA A 43 -18.79 25.71 2.70
N LEU A 44 -18.43 24.61 2.03
CA LEU A 44 -17.61 24.65 0.82
C LEU A 44 -18.32 25.35 -0.34
N GLN A 45 -19.62 25.12 -0.53
CA GLN A 45 -20.40 25.80 -1.56
C GLN A 45 -20.41 27.31 -1.34
N ALA A 46 -20.67 27.78 -0.10
CA ALA A 46 -20.64 29.20 0.24
C ALA A 46 -19.26 29.83 -0.01
N ILE A 47 -18.18 29.05 0.22
CA ILE A 47 -16.80 29.47 -0.11
C ILE A 47 -16.63 29.60 -1.62
N GLN A 48 -17.02 28.60 -2.41
CA GLN A 48 -16.87 28.64 -3.87
C GLN A 48 -17.64 29.81 -4.50
N ASP A 49 -18.87 30.04 -4.05
CA ASP A 49 -19.68 31.18 -4.49
C ASP A 49 -19.01 32.53 -4.15
N GLY A 50 -18.39 32.62 -2.97
CA GLY A 50 -17.65 33.80 -2.55
C GLY A 50 -16.36 33.98 -3.34
N GLN A 51 -15.64 32.91 -3.62
CA GLN A 51 -14.39 32.94 -4.42
C GLN A 51 -14.64 33.41 -5.85
N GLN A 52 -15.77 33.08 -6.45
CA GLN A 52 -16.17 33.56 -7.78
C GLN A 52 -16.36 35.09 -7.80
N LEU A 53 -16.82 35.67 -6.69
CA LEU A 53 -17.11 37.10 -6.58
C LEU A 53 -15.91 37.93 -6.12
N TYR A 54 -15.12 37.40 -5.17
CA TYR A 54 -14.10 38.17 -4.46
C TYR A 54 -12.67 37.64 -4.72
N GLY A 55 -12.53 36.53 -5.43
CA GLY A 55 -11.25 35.88 -5.69
C GLY A 55 -10.83 34.89 -4.61
N ALA A 56 -10.19 33.80 -5.04
CA ALA A 56 -9.82 32.68 -4.17
C ALA A 56 -8.78 33.04 -3.10
N THR A 57 -7.91 34.01 -3.36
CA THR A 57 -6.90 34.48 -2.41
C THR A 57 -7.47 35.38 -1.34
N THR A 58 -8.62 36.01 -1.58
CA THR A 58 -9.24 37.01 -0.71
C THR A 58 -10.36 36.43 0.14
N PHE A 59 -11.11 35.47 -0.40
CA PHE A 59 -12.29 34.87 0.24
C PHE A 59 -12.11 33.36 0.45
N PRO A 60 -12.45 32.80 1.60
CA PRO A 60 -12.91 33.41 2.86
C PRO A 60 -11.79 33.88 3.77
N GLY A 61 -10.58 33.90 3.26
CA GLY A 61 -9.33 34.00 4.00
C GLY A 61 -8.78 32.64 4.42
N ARG A 62 -7.45 32.56 4.51
CA ARG A 62 -6.72 31.30 4.72
C ARG A 62 -7.17 30.54 5.96
N GLU A 63 -7.33 31.23 7.08
CA GLU A 63 -7.68 30.60 8.36
C GLU A 63 -9.05 29.90 8.31
N ARG A 64 -10.09 30.59 7.79
CA ARG A 64 -11.43 29.98 7.65
C ARG A 64 -11.44 28.84 6.67
N PHE A 65 -10.72 28.97 5.56
CA PHE A 65 -10.62 27.90 4.59
C PHE A 65 -9.91 26.68 5.17
N SER A 66 -8.84 26.86 5.96
CA SER A 66 -8.15 25.76 6.67
C SER A 66 -9.10 24.97 7.57
N VAL A 67 -9.93 25.66 8.36
CA VAL A 67 -10.91 24.99 9.22
C VAL A 67 -11.91 24.14 8.42
N VAL A 68 -12.40 24.66 7.30
CA VAL A 68 -13.33 23.92 6.43
C VAL A 68 -12.62 22.72 5.78
N ALA A 69 -11.40 22.91 5.30
CA ALA A 69 -10.60 21.86 4.67
C ALA A 69 -10.24 20.74 5.65
N GLU A 70 -9.85 21.07 6.88
CA GLU A 70 -9.60 20.11 7.95
C GLU A 70 -10.89 19.33 8.31
N GLY A 71 -12.01 20.04 8.42
CA GLY A 71 -13.30 19.42 8.68
C GLY A 71 -13.70 18.43 7.59
N ILE A 72 -13.51 18.81 6.31
CA ILE A 72 -13.77 17.92 5.17
C ILE A 72 -12.80 16.74 5.16
N ALA A 73 -11.52 16.95 5.40
CA ALA A 73 -10.50 15.91 5.42
C ALA A 73 -10.72 14.89 6.55
N SER A 74 -11.23 15.33 7.68
CA SER A 74 -11.51 14.52 8.87
C SER A 74 -12.90 13.89 8.85
N TYR A 75 -13.79 14.35 7.96
CA TYR A 75 -15.15 13.85 7.88
C TYR A 75 -15.16 12.42 7.35
N SER A 76 -15.70 11.51 8.15
CA SER A 76 -15.90 10.11 7.76
C SER A 76 -17.38 9.76 7.95
N PRO A 77 -18.11 9.50 6.87
CA PRO A 77 -19.51 9.11 6.99
C PRO A 77 -19.62 7.68 7.54
N ASP A 78 -20.58 7.46 8.42
CA ASP A 78 -20.83 6.15 9.06
C ASP A 78 -21.33 5.06 8.07
N LYS A 79 -21.59 5.41 6.81
CA LYS A 79 -22.13 4.50 5.80
C LYS A 79 -21.34 4.53 4.50
N ALA A 80 -21.18 3.36 3.89
CA ALA A 80 -20.50 3.17 2.60
C ALA A 80 -21.08 4.05 1.48
N ASP A 81 -22.41 4.29 1.47
CA ASP A 81 -23.08 5.17 0.50
C ASP A 81 -22.61 6.64 0.57
N GLY A 82 -22.07 7.06 1.72
CA GLY A 82 -21.49 8.39 1.90
C GLY A 82 -20.08 8.54 1.34
N ALA A 83 -19.33 7.46 1.18
CA ALA A 83 -17.90 7.50 0.86
C ALA A 83 -17.62 8.10 -0.53
N LEU A 84 -18.47 7.82 -1.53
CA LEU A 84 -18.32 8.42 -2.86
C LEU A 84 -18.66 9.92 -2.85
N ALA A 85 -19.72 10.29 -2.12
CA ALA A 85 -20.11 11.69 -1.96
C ALA A 85 -19.07 12.51 -1.19
N GLU A 86 -18.32 11.86 -0.28
CA GLU A 86 -17.20 12.44 0.44
C GLU A 86 -15.97 12.62 -0.47
N ALA A 87 -15.65 11.62 -1.31
CA ALA A 87 -14.59 11.75 -2.29
C ALA A 87 -14.84 12.91 -3.27
N ASP A 88 -16.09 13.10 -3.71
CA ASP A 88 -16.50 14.26 -4.52
C ASP A 88 -16.31 15.59 -3.76
N LEU A 89 -16.68 15.62 -2.48
CA LEU A 89 -16.49 16.79 -1.63
C LEU A 89 -15.00 17.13 -1.45
N LEU A 90 -14.16 16.12 -1.17
CA LEU A 90 -12.70 16.28 -1.08
C LEU A 90 -12.11 16.80 -2.39
N LYS A 91 -12.51 16.24 -3.53
CA LYS A 91 -12.06 16.70 -4.84
C LYS A 91 -12.41 18.18 -5.09
N LYS A 92 -13.64 18.58 -4.76
CA LYS A 92 -14.05 19.99 -4.83
C LYS A 92 -13.26 20.89 -3.90
N ALA A 93 -12.96 20.41 -2.69
CA ALA A 93 -12.14 21.16 -1.73
C ALA A 93 -10.69 21.33 -2.23
N VAL A 94 -10.08 20.31 -2.86
CA VAL A 94 -8.75 20.42 -3.50
C VAL A 94 -8.74 21.51 -4.56
N LEU A 95 -9.78 21.58 -5.41
CA LEU A 95 -9.88 22.61 -6.44
C LEU A 95 -10.06 24.02 -5.84
N ALA A 96 -10.81 24.14 -4.75
CA ALA A 96 -11.02 25.42 -4.06
C ALA A 96 -9.77 25.88 -3.27
N ALA A 97 -8.86 24.98 -2.95
CA ALA A 97 -7.60 25.27 -2.21
C ALA A 97 -6.49 25.85 -3.09
N THR A 98 -6.81 26.35 -4.30
CA THR A 98 -5.83 26.87 -5.25
C THR A 98 -4.97 27.97 -4.60
N GLY A 99 -3.64 27.78 -4.65
CA GLY A 99 -2.66 28.74 -4.08
C GLY A 99 -2.23 28.47 -2.63
N ASP A 100 -2.82 27.49 -1.94
CA ASP A 100 -2.34 27.02 -0.63
C ASP A 100 -1.88 25.56 -0.69
N SER A 101 -0.58 25.39 -0.92
CA SER A 101 0.04 24.06 -1.07
C SER A 101 -0.10 23.18 0.19
N GLY A 102 -0.12 23.78 1.39
CA GLY A 102 -0.27 23.04 2.64
C GLY A 102 -1.67 22.44 2.79
N ILE A 103 -2.70 23.25 2.49
CA ILE A 103 -4.09 22.79 2.52
C ILE A 103 -4.32 21.75 1.40
N GLN A 104 -3.83 22.00 0.18
CA GLN A 104 -3.94 21.05 -0.93
C GLN A 104 -3.30 19.72 -0.60
N LEU A 105 -2.12 19.71 0.00
CA LEU A 105 -1.42 18.48 0.39
C LEU A 105 -2.26 17.63 1.36
N ASN A 106 -2.85 18.24 2.38
CA ASN A 106 -3.68 17.53 3.35
C ASN A 106 -4.97 16.97 2.73
N LEU A 107 -5.63 17.75 1.89
CA LEU A 107 -6.83 17.30 1.16
C LEU A 107 -6.53 16.18 0.17
N LEU A 108 -5.40 16.23 -0.54
CA LEU A 108 -4.96 15.18 -1.47
C LEU A 108 -4.62 13.88 -0.74
N LYS A 109 -3.98 13.96 0.44
CA LYS A 109 -3.76 12.78 1.31
C LYS A 109 -5.09 12.13 1.70
N ALA A 110 -6.06 12.93 2.16
CA ALA A 110 -7.38 12.44 2.52
C ALA A 110 -8.10 11.83 1.30
N LEU A 111 -8.04 12.49 0.14
CA LEU A 111 -8.66 12.01 -1.10
C LEU A 111 -8.07 10.67 -1.57
N ALA A 112 -6.73 10.55 -1.58
CA ALA A 112 -6.05 9.30 -1.94
C ALA A 112 -6.42 8.15 -1.00
N SER A 113 -6.49 8.43 0.31
CA SER A 113 -6.95 7.47 1.32
C SER A 113 -8.40 7.04 1.08
N ARG A 114 -9.29 7.99 0.74
CA ARG A 114 -10.69 7.68 0.46
C ARG A 114 -10.85 6.81 -0.78
N TYR A 115 -10.12 7.10 -1.86
CA TYR A 115 -10.12 6.26 -3.05
C TYR A 115 -9.57 4.84 -2.79
N ALA A 116 -8.61 4.70 -1.87
CA ALA A 116 -8.13 3.38 -1.43
C ALA A 116 -9.24 2.57 -0.76
N VAL A 117 -9.99 3.18 0.16
CA VAL A 117 -11.15 2.53 0.85
C VAL A 117 -12.24 2.15 -0.14
N LEU A 118 -12.49 2.99 -1.14
CA LEU A 118 -13.47 2.73 -2.20
C LEU A 118 -13.02 1.67 -3.22
N GLY A 119 -11.76 1.21 -3.16
CA GLY A 119 -11.22 0.28 -4.13
C GLY A 119 -11.10 0.85 -5.55
N LEU A 120 -10.84 2.15 -5.68
CA LEU A 120 -10.70 2.89 -6.94
C LEU A 120 -9.22 3.17 -7.26
N PRO A 121 -8.44 2.19 -7.72
CA PRO A 121 -6.98 2.31 -7.85
C PRO A 121 -6.55 3.38 -8.85
N THR A 122 -7.29 3.59 -9.94
CA THR A 122 -6.97 4.62 -10.95
C THR A 122 -7.13 6.02 -10.37
N ALA A 123 -8.26 6.30 -9.73
CA ALA A 123 -8.52 7.60 -9.09
C ALA A 123 -7.56 7.84 -7.90
N GLN A 124 -7.21 6.79 -7.15
CA GLN A 124 -6.19 6.87 -6.11
C GLN A 124 -4.82 7.24 -6.69
N CYS A 125 -4.44 6.64 -7.81
CA CYS A 125 -3.17 6.94 -8.50
C CYS A 125 -3.13 8.40 -8.96
N GLU A 126 -4.20 8.93 -9.55
CA GLU A 126 -4.30 10.33 -9.93
C GLU A 126 -4.15 11.28 -8.74
N ALA A 127 -4.82 10.98 -7.62
CA ALA A 127 -4.70 11.77 -6.40
C ALA A 127 -3.28 11.74 -5.80
N LEU A 128 -2.62 10.58 -5.84
CA LEU A 128 -1.22 10.43 -5.40
C LEU A 128 -0.24 11.16 -6.34
N GLN A 129 -0.47 11.15 -7.65
CA GLN A 129 0.34 11.91 -8.60
C GLN A 129 0.23 13.42 -8.36
N ALA A 130 -0.98 13.92 -8.09
CA ALA A 130 -1.18 15.30 -7.70
C ALA A 130 -0.50 15.62 -6.35
N LEU A 131 -0.60 14.72 -5.36
CA LEU A 131 0.03 14.83 -4.05
C LEU A 131 1.57 14.91 -4.16
N TRP A 132 2.16 14.08 -5.01
CA TRP A 132 3.61 14.00 -5.22
C TRP A 132 4.22 15.35 -5.61
N GLN A 133 3.49 16.19 -6.35
CA GLN A 133 3.95 17.52 -6.78
C GLN A 133 4.23 18.47 -5.61
N PHE A 134 3.67 18.19 -4.41
CA PHE A 134 3.84 18.96 -3.19
C PHE A 134 4.81 18.33 -2.20
N GLN A 135 5.42 17.20 -2.55
CA GLN A 135 6.29 16.43 -1.66
C GLN A 135 7.74 16.45 -2.11
N GLN A 136 8.66 16.24 -1.16
CA GLN A 136 10.10 16.14 -1.41
C GLN A 136 10.71 15.04 -0.54
N GLY A 137 11.89 14.56 -0.91
CA GLY A 137 12.64 13.55 -0.14
C GLY A 137 11.85 12.26 0.06
N ASP A 138 11.99 11.67 1.24
CA ASP A 138 11.42 10.35 1.58
C ASP A 138 9.91 10.24 1.37
N GLU A 139 9.15 11.32 1.60
CA GLU A 139 7.70 11.32 1.40
C GLU A 139 7.34 11.22 -0.08
N ALA A 140 8.07 11.89 -0.95
CA ALA A 140 7.90 11.77 -2.41
C ALA A 140 8.26 10.36 -2.89
N GLU A 141 9.32 9.75 -2.35
CA GLU A 141 9.70 8.37 -2.67
C GLU A 141 8.63 7.36 -2.25
N LYS A 142 8.10 7.47 -1.03
CA LYS A 142 7.00 6.62 -0.55
C LYS A 142 5.75 6.73 -1.43
N THR A 143 5.42 7.95 -1.85
CA THR A 143 4.27 8.19 -2.73
C THR A 143 4.52 7.58 -4.12
N ASN A 144 5.72 7.72 -4.68
CA ASN A 144 6.09 7.08 -5.93
C ASN A 144 6.02 5.55 -5.87
N LEU A 145 6.44 4.94 -4.76
CA LEU A 145 6.30 3.50 -4.55
C LEU A 145 4.82 3.06 -4.52
N GLN A 146 3.95 3.85 -3.88
CA GLN A 146 2.51 3.58 -3.90
C GLN A 146 1.94 3.70 -5.31
N ILE A 147 2.33 4.72 -6.08
CA ILE A 147 1.94 4.90 -7.50
C ILE A 147 2.41 3.70 -8.32
N ALA A 148 3.65 3.24 -8.15
CA ALA A 148 4.19 2.08 -8.84
C ALA A 148 3.38 0.81 -8.54
N ARG A 149 3.07 0.56 -7.26
CA ARG A 149 2.25 -0.59 -6.83
C ARG A 149 0.84 -0.56 -7.43
N LEU A 150 0.20 0.61 -7.46
CA LEU A 150 -1.14 0.76 -8.03
C LEU A 150 -1.14 0.52 -9.53
N ASN A 151 -0.18 1.10 -10.24
CA ASN A 151 -0.03 0.88 -11.68
C ASN A 151 0.28 -0.58 -12.01
N LEU A 152 1.12 -1.25 -11.23
CA LEU A 152 1.36 -2.69 -11.37
C LEU A 152 0.07 -3.50 -11.15
N LYS A 153 -0.71 -3.17 -10.11
CA LYS A 153 -2.00 -3.84 -9.83
C LYS A 153 -3.03 -3.65 -10.95
N THR A 154 -3.01 -2.50 -11.62
CA THR A 154 -3.91 -2.20 -12.75
C THR A 154 -3.36 -2.65 -14.11
N GLY A 155 -2.16 -3.27 -14.15
CA GLY A 155 -1.53 -3.76 -15.37
C GLY A 155 -0.82 -2.69 -16.20
N ASN A 156 -0.72 -1.45 -15.69
CA ASN A 156 -0.03 -0.36 -16.39
C ASN A 156 1.48 -0.38 -16.07
N LEU A 157 2.19 -1.33 -16.69
CA LEU A 157 3.58 -1.64 -16.37
C LEU A 157 4.53 -0.47 -16.68
N ASP A 158 4.29 0.26 -17.76
CA ASP A 158 5.12 1.42 -18.13
C ASP A 158 4.98 2.58 -17.13
N ALA A 159 3.77 2.84 -16.66
CA ALA A 159 3.55 3.85 -15.64
C ALA A 159 4.14 3.41 -14.27
N ALA A 160 4.08 2.11 -13.95
CA ALA A 160 4.73 1.57 -12.78
C ALA A 160 6.24 1.76 -12.81
N LEU A 161 6.89 1.48 -13.95
CA LEU A 161 8.34 1.71 -14.12
C LEU A 161 8.72 3.18 -14.02
N ARG A 162 7.94 4.09 -14.63
CA ARG A 162 8.22 5.54 -14.56
C ARG A 162 8.11 6.11 -13.16
N ALA A 163 7.33 5.50 -12.28
CA ALA A 163 7.19 5.94 -10.89
C ALA A 163 8.35 5.46 -9.99
N LEU A 164 9.16 4.51 -10.45
CA LEU A 164 10.33 4.03 -9.70
C LEU A 164 11.57 4.90 -10.00
N PRO A 165 12.53 4.97 -9.06
CA PRO A 165 13.83 5.58 -9.32
C PRO A 165 14.46 5.00 -10.59
N PRO A 166 15.34 5.72 -11.30
CA PRO A 166 16.05 5.17 -12.46
C PRO A 166 16.90 3.96 -12.02
N GLU A 167 17.04 2.97 -12.92
CA GLU A 167 17.95 1.83 -12.66
C GLU A 167 19.39 2.35 -12.57
N ALA A 168 20.13 1.91 -11.56
CA ALA A 168 21.55 2.16 -11.50
C ALA A 168 22.23 1.49 -12.72
N PRO A 169 23.19 2.16 -13.41
CA PRO A 169 23.89 1.56 -14.52
C PRO A 169 24.56 0.25 -14.10
N ALA A 170 24.43 -0.78 -14.94
CA ALA A 170 25.04 -2.08 -14.69
C ALA A 170 26.57 -1.92 -14.48
N GLY A 171 27.09 -2.35 -13.34
CA GLY A 171 28.53 -2.30 -13.00
C GLY A 171 28.93 -1.22 -11.99
N ILE A 172 28.06 -0.33 -11.58
CA ILE A 172 28.32 0.59 -10.47
C ILE A 172 27.65 0.03 -9.20
N SER A 173 28.21 -1.07 -8.70
CA SER A 173 27.97 -1.49 -7.33
C SER A 173 28.64 -0.48 -6.41
N ALA A 174 27.82 0.30 -5.72
CA ALA A 174 28.18 1.09 -4.55
C ALA A 174 29.45 1.94 -4.67
N LEU A 175 29.31 3.15 -5.23
CA LEU A 175 30.15 4.26 -4.75
C LEU A 175 29.89 4.42 -3.24
N PRO A 176 30.93 4.73 -2.43
CA PRO A 176 30.75 5.03 -1.01
C PRO A 176 29.78 6.21 -0.89
N GLY A 177 28.58 5.99 -0.39
CA GLY A 177 27.47 6.96 -0.34
C GLY A 177 26.35 6.72 -1.36
N GLY A 178 26.44 5.74 -2.26
CA GLY A 178 25.36 5.32 -3.15
C GLY A 178 24.30 4.57 -2.34
N HIS A 179 23.08 5.10 -2.33
CA HIS A 179 21.96 4.40 -1.75
C HIS A 179 21.77 3.07 -2.50
N SER A 180 22.02 1.96 -1.84
CA SER A 180 21.61 0.64 -2.33
C SER A 180 20.12 0.72 -2.61
N GLU A 181 19.70 0.31 -3.79
CA GLU A 181 18.28 0.25 -4.15
C GLU A 181 17.50 -0.43 -3.01
N SER A 182 16.42 0.20 -2.56
CA SER A 182 15.63 -0.38 -1.48
C SER A 182 15.07 -1.74 -1.89
N SER A 183 14.97 -2.66 -0.95
CA SER A 183 14.39 -3.99 -1.19
C SER A 183 13.00 -3.91 -1.81
N GLU A 184 12.23 -2.91 -1.42
CA GLU A 184 10.89 -2.65 -1.93
C GLU A 184 10.89 -2.28 -3.42
N VAL A 185 11.79 -1.42 -3.86
CA VAL A 185 11.95 -1.06 -5.29
C VAL A 185 12.32 -2.30 -6.09
N ALA A 186 13.28 -3.09 -5.61
CA ALA A 186 13.72 -4.32 -6.26
C ALA A 186 12.57 -5.33 -6.40
N LEU A 187 11.76 -5.50 -5.36
CA LEU A 187 10.56 -6.35 -5.40
C LEU A 187 9.53 -5.88 -6.43
N ILE A 188 9.25 -4.57 -6.50
CA ILE A 188 8.31 -4.03 -7.49
C ILE A 188 8.85 -4.26 -8.90
N ARG A 189 10.15 -3.99 -9.15
CA ARG A 189 10.79 -4.26 -10.45
C ARG A 189 10.74 -5.72 -10.84
N ALA A 190 11.00 -6.61 -9.89
CA ALA A 190 10.89 -8.05 -10.13
C ALA A 190 9.46 -8.46 -10.53
N LYS A 191 8.44 -7.94 -9.82
CA LYS A 191 7.02 -8.16 -10.16
C LYS A 191 6.68 -7.62 -11.55
N ILE A 192 7.18 -6.45 -11.92
CA ILE A 192 6.99 -5.87 -13.26
C ILE A 192 7.68 -6.77 -14.32
N ALA A 193 8.92 -7.20 -14.08
CA ALA A 193 9.63 -8.07 -15.00
C ALA A 193 8.92 -9.42 -15.21
N LEU A 194 8.34 -9.99 -14.15
CA LEU A 194 7.49 -11.19 -14.26
C LEU A 194 6.24 -10.94 -15.09
N ALA A 195 5.57 -9.81 -14.89
CA ALA A 195 4.40 -9.43 -15.68
C ALA A 195 4.76 -9.19 -17.17
N GLN A 196 6.02 -8.85 -17.45
CA GLN A 196 6.58 -8.74 -18.80
C GLN A 196 7.12 -10.09 -19.34
N HIS A 197 6.86 -11.20 -18.66
CA HIS A 197 7.36 -12.54 -19.01
C HIS A 197 8.90 -12.64 -19.08
N ASN A 198 9.60 -11.86 -18.26
CA ASN A 198 11.06 -11.88 -18.17
C ASN A 198 11.55 -12.34 -16.78
N PRO A 199 11.50 -13.65 -16.49
CA PRO A 199 11.87 -14.18 -15.17
C PRO A 199 13.37 -14.02 -14.87
N GLN A 200 14.24 -14.01 -15.89
CA GLN A 200 15.68 -13.81 -15.69
C GLN A 200 15.97 -12.38 -15.18
N LYS A 201 15.31 -11.37 -15.74
CA LYS A 201 15.43 -9.99 -15.27
C LYS A 201 14.87 -9.86 -13.84
N ALA A 202 13.78 -10.54 -13.53
CA ALA A 202 13.21 -10.59 -12.19
C ALA A 202 14.19 -11.18 -11.17
N LEU A 203 14.82 -12.32 -11.47
CA LEU A 203 15.87 -12.91 -10.62
C LEU A 203 17.03 -11.96 -10.43
N GLY A 204 17.47 -11.23 -11.47
CA GLY A 204 18.53 -10.23 -11.39
C GLY A 204 18.26 -9.16 -10.34
N TYR A 205 17.02 -8.66 -10.23
CA TYR A 205 16.66 -7.67 -9.20
C TYR A 205 16.63 -8.25 -7.78
N LEU A 206 16.42 -9.56 -7.64
CA LEU A 206 16.27 -10.23 -6.35
C LEU A 206 17.57 -10.87 -5.83
N GLN A 207 18.57 -11.09 -6.69
CA GLN A 207 19.75 -11.94 -6.44
C GLN A 207 20.54 -11.60 -5.17
N SER A 208 20.58 -10.33 -4.77
CA SER A 208 21.30 -9.87 -3.56
C SER A 208 20.37 -9.59 -2.38
N ARG A 209 19.13 -10.05 -2.42
CA ARG A 209 18.11 -9.78 -1.40
C ARG A 209 17.93 -10.99 -0.50
N ALA A 210 17.93 -10.73 0.83
CA ALA A 210 17.76 -11.76 1.84
C ALA A 210 16.41 -11.64 2.59
N GLU A 211 15.58 -10.67 2.22
CA GLU A 211 14.27 -10.49 2.84
C GLU A 211 13.33 -11.63 2.48
N PRO A 212 12.47 -12.08 3.41
CA PRO A 212 11.62 -13.25 3.22
C PRO A 212 10.76 -13.20 1.94
N GLU A 213 10.17 -12.03 1.62
CA GLU A 213 9.36 -11.86 0.41
C GLU A 213 10.19 -12.00 -0.87
N ALA A 214 11.43 -11.49 -0.87
CA ALA A 214 12.34 -11.60 -2.01
C ALA A 214 12.80 -13.04 -2.22
N LEU A 215 13.18 -13.75 -1.14
CA LEU A 215 13.57 -15.17 -1.20
C LEU A 215 12.40 -16.04 -1.66
N GLN A 216 11.19 -15.79 -1.17
CA GLN A 216 10.01 -16.54 -1.60
C GLN A 216 9.75 -16.36 -3.09
N MET A 217 9.82 -15.13 -3.59
CA MET A 217 9.64 -14.83 -5.02
C MET A 217 10.75 -15.45 -5.88
N GLN A 218 12.02 -15.44 -5.41
CA GLN A 218 13.12 -16.14 -6.09
C GLN A 218 12.84 -17.63 -6.22
N ALA A 219 12.42 -18.29 -5.13
CA ALA A 219 12.07 -19.70 -5.13
C ALA A 219 10.92 -19.99 -6.11
N ASP A 220 9.85 -19.19 -6.09
CA ASP A 220 8.71 -19.34 -7.00
C ASP A 220 9.13 -19.26 -8.47
N ILE A 221 10.02 -18.32 -8.81
CA ILE A 221 10.55 -18.17 -10.18
C ILE A 221 11.40 -19.38 -10.57
N LEU A 222 12.27 -19.84 -9.68
CA LEU A 222 13.16 -20.98 -9.93
C LEU A 222 12.36 -22.28 -10.11
N GLU A 223 11.33 -22.51 -9.30
CA GLU A 223 10.40 -23.63 -9.45
C GLU A 223 9.67 -23.60 -10.80
N GLN A 224 9.16 -22.42 -11.22
CA GLN A 224 8.53 -22.27 -12.53
C GLN A 224 9.49 -22.60 -13.69
N GLN A 225 10.78 -22.29 -13.52
CA GLN A 225 11.84 -22.65 -14.46
C GLN A 225 12.33 -24.10 -14.32
N LYS A 226 11.78 -24.87 -13.38
CA LYS A 226 12.19 -26.24 -13.02
C LYS A 226 13.67 -26.31 -12.56
N ASN A 227 14.19 -25.22 -12.04
CA ASN A 227 15.50 -25.16 -11.41
C ASN A 227 15.34 -25.50 -9.92
N TRP A 228 15.13 -26.78 -9.65
CA TRP A 228 14.82 -27.28 -8.32
C TRP A 228 15.98 -27.11 -7.34
N ASP A 229 17.22 -27.31 -7.79
CA ASP A 229 18.41 -27.11 -6.95
C ASP A 229 18.53 -25.67 -6.48
N GLY A 230 18.31 -24.72 -7.39
CA GLY A 230 18.30 -23.29 -7.06
C GLY A 230 17.16 -22.96 -6.08
N ALA A 231 15.97 -23.50 -6.29
CA ALA A 231 14.83 -23.29 -5.40
C ALA A 231 15.14 -23.81 -3.98
N VAL A 232 15.67 -25.04 -3.87
CA VAL A 232 16.07 -25.63 -2.59
C VAL A 232 17.09 -24.74 -1.85
N ALA A 233 18.10 -24.22 -2.56
CA ALA A 233 19.11 -23.35 -1.95
C ALA A 233 18.48 -22.05 -1.37
N VAL A 234 17.59 -21.41 -2.12
CA VAL A 234 16.91 -20.19 -1.69
C VAL A 234 15.94 -20.46 -0.53
N LEU A 235 15.16 -21.53 -0.59
CA LEU A 235 14.23 -21.90 0.47
C LEU A 235 14.94 -22.29 1.78
N LYS A 236 16.13 -22.89 1.73
CA LYS A 236 16.98 -23.13 2.91
C LYS A 236 17.39 -21.80 3.56
N ASN A 237 17.75 -20.78 2.77
CA ASN A 237 18.06 -19.45 3.30
C ASN A 237 16.84 -18.81 3.97
N LEU A 238 15.64 -19.04 3.46
CA LEU A 238 14.38 -18.59 4.07
C LEU A 238 14.08 -19.31 5.39
N LEU A 239 14.41 -20.60 5.49
CA LEU A 239 14.14 -21.41 6.68
C LEU A 239 15.12 -21.08 7.84
N GLN A 240 16.39 -20.77 7.56
CA GLN A 240 17.41 -20.57 8.58
C GLN A 240 17.05 -19.51 9.65
N PRO A 241 16.59 -18.29 9.32
CA PRO A 241 16.21 -17.29 10.31
C PRO A 241 15.04 -17.72 11.20
N LEU A 242 14.09 -18.48 10.65
CA LEU A 242 12.94 -18.97 11.39
C LEU A 242 13.36 -19.99 12.47
N LEU A 243 14.41 -20.77 12.20
CA LEU A 243 14.97 -21.74 13.15
C LEU A 243 15.89 -21.10 14.17
N SER A 244 16.60 -20.03 13.82
CA SER A 244 17.61 -19.38 14.68
C SER A 244 17.01 -18.39 15.68
N GLY A 245 15.83 -17.84 15.37
CA GLY A 245 15.15 -16.83 16.20
C GLY A 245 14.44 -17.37 17.43
N GLN A 246 14.35 -18.69 17.56
CA GLN A 246 13.68 -19.34 18.68
C GLN A 246 14.71 -20.09 19.51
N ASN A 247 14.85 -19.72 20.79
CA ASN A 247 15.40 -20.61 21.82
C ASN A 247 14.45 -21.81 22.04
N VAL A 248 13.98 -22.42 20.94
CA VAL A 248 13.03 -23.50 20.97
C VAL A 248 13.82 -24.79 21.20
N ALA A 249 13.50 -25.48 22.28
CA ALA A 249 14.00 -26.83 22.49
C ALA A 249 13.79 -27.62 21.17
N GLN A 250 14.83 -28.35 20.73
CA GLN A 250 14.82 -29.14 19.49
C GLN A 250 13.61 -30.09 19.35
N SER A 251 12.79 -30.20 20.36
CA SER A 251 11.59 -31.04 20.46
C SER A 251 10.26 -30.30 20.25
N SER A 252 10.24 -28.97 20.11
CA SER A 252 8.98 -28.24 19.90
C SER A 252 8.42 -28.51 18.50
N PRO A 253 7.09 -28.69 18.37
CA PRO A 253 6.44 -28.84 17.06
C PRO A 253 6.71 -27.62 16.17
N LEU A 254 6.80 -27.82 14.86
CA LEU A 254 6.88 -26.74 13.91
C LEU A 254 5.56 -25.96 13.85
N THR A 255 5.63 -24.67 13.59
CA THR A 255 4.47 -23.88 13.18
C THR A 255 3.97 -24.36 11.81
N SER A 256 2.75 -24.00 11.45
CA SER A 256 2.20 -24.34 10.13
C SER A 256 3.10 -23.81 9.00
N THR A 257 3.53 -22.55 9.08
CA THR A 257 4.41 -21.91 8.10
C THR A 257 5.76 -22.62 7.97
N GLU A 258 6.38 -23.00 9.10
CA GLU A 258 7.64 -23.76 9.07
C GLU A 258 7.45 -25.15 8.48
N SER A 259 6.35 -25.84 8.81
CA SER A 259 6.00 -27.16 8.28
C SER A 259 5.80 -27.11 6.77
N ASP A 260 5.08 -26.11 6.28
CA ASP A 260 4.83 -25.91 4.85
C ASP A 260 6.14 -25.63 4.10
N LEU A 261 7.03 -24.82 4.67
CA LEU A 261 8.32 -24.52 4.10
C LEU A 261 9.24 -25.75 4.05
N VAL A 262 9.28 -26.54 5.13
CA VAL A 262 10.05 -27.80 5.18
C VAL A 262 9.53 -28.79 4.13
N LEU A 263 8.21 -28.91 3.97
CA LEU A 263 7.62 -29.77 2.93
C LEU A 263 7.93 -29.28 1.52
N ARG A 264 7.89 -27.98 1.29
CA ARG A 264 8.23 -27.38 0.01
C ARG A 264 9.69 -27.68 -0.37
N ILE A 265 10.63 -27.49 0.58
CA ILE A 265 12.04 -27.87 0.39
C ILE A 265 12.16 -29.35 0.08
N GLY A 266 11.45 -30.22 0.80
CA GLY A 266 11.46 -31.67 0.57
C GLY A 266 10.93 -32.04 -0.81
N ALA A 267 9.84 -31.43 -1.26
CA ALA A 267 9.26 -31.66 -2.57
C ALA A 267 10.21 -31.23 -3.70
N ASP A 268 10.87 -30.10 -3.56
CA ASP A 268 11.82 -29.61 -4.57
C ASP A 268 13.12 -30.42 -4.56
N ALA A 269 13.61 -30.80 -3.38
CA ALA A 269 14.77 -31.72 -3.27
C ALA A 269 14.47 -33.07 -3.91
N SER A 270 13.24 -33.61 -3.77
CA SER A 270 12.83 -34.85 -4.43
C SER A 270 12.82 -34.71 -5.97
N ARG A 271 12.37 -33.55 -6.49
CA ARG A 271 12.40 -33.25 -7.94
C ARG A 271 13.80 -33.03 -8.47
N ALA A 272 14.69 -32.49 -7.63
CA ALA A 272 16.12 -32.31 -7.92
C ALA A 272 16.93 -33.61 -7.80
N HIS A 273 16.35 -34.70 -7.27
CA HIS A 273 17.07 -35.91 -6.87
C HIS A 273 18.17 -35.64 -5.83
N ASP A 274 17.96 -34.66 -4.94
CA ASP A 274 18.89 -34.31 -3.86
C ASP A 274 18.61 -35.15 -2.60
N ASP A 275 19.03 -36.40 -2.65
CA ASP A 275 18.88 -37.36 -1.55
C ASP A 275 19.58 -36.88 -0.27
N ALA A 276 20.67 -36.11 -0.39
CA ALA A 276 21.40 -35.58 0.75
C ALA A 276 20.54 -34.56 1.53
N THR A 277 19.86 -33.68 0.83
CA THR A 277 18.91 -32.73 1.45
C THR A 277 17.73 -33.45 2.07
N LEU A 278 17.15 -34.45 1.39
CA LEU A 278 16.03 -35.24 1.93
C LEU A 278 16.42 -35.97 3.23
N ALA A 279 17.61 -36.60 3.26
CA ALA A 279 18.11 -37.26 4.45
C ALA A 279 18.38 -36.27 5.59
N ALA A 280 18.94 -35.08 5.28
CA ALA A 280 19.16 -34.03 6.27
C ALA A 280 17.83 -33.50 6.87
N LEU A 281 16.84 -33.24 6.05
CA LEU A 281 15.48 -32.84 6.50
C LEU A 281 14.86 -33.92 7.39
N GLY A 282 14.92 -35.17 6.97
CA GLY A 282 14.41 -36.30 7.77
C GLY A 282 15.07 -36.39 9.14
N LYS A 283 16.41 -36.27 9.20
CA LYS A 283 17.14 -36.28 10.45
C LYS A 283 16.81 -35.09 11.37
N GLN A 284 16.64 -33.92 10.79
CA GLN A 284 16.47 -32.67 11.55
C GLN A 284 15.02 -32.46 12.01
N PHE A 285 14.04 -32.82 11.17
CA PHE A 285 12.65 -32.40 11.39
C PHE A 285 11.68 -33.54 11.69
N ALA A 286 12.08 -34.83 11.59
CA ALA A 286 11.15 -35.95 11.78
C ALA A 286 10.40 -35.89 13.13
N ALA A 287 11.10 -35.60 14.23
CA ALA A 287 10.48 -35.49 15.54
C ALA A 287 9.54 -34.29 15.65
N ARG A 288 9.90 -33.14 15.05
CA ARG A 288 9.12 -31.89 15.09
C ARG A 288 7.91 -31.90 14.15
N MET A 289 7.96 -32.74 13.09
CA MET A 289 6.84 -32.96 12.16
C MET A 289 5.86 -34.02 12.69
N SER A 290 6.25 -34.81 13.70
CA SER A 290 5.39 -35.82 14.30
C SER A 290 4.13 -35.16 14.90
N GLY A 291 2.94 -35.72 14.56
CA GLY A 291 1.66 -35.15 14.99
C GLY A 291 1.13 -33.98 14.16
N GLN A 292 1.87 -33.53 13.16
CA GLN A 292 1.37 -32.52 12.20
C GLN A 292 0.49 -33.19 11.13
N PRO A 293 -0.51 -32.49 10.56
CA PRO A 293 -1.32 -33.01 9.46
C PRO A 293 -0.49 -33.46 8.24
N SER A 294 0.67 -32.83 8.05
CA SER A 294 1.61 -33.06 6.96
C SER A 294 2.68 -34.13 7.23
N ALA A 295 2.66 -34.77 8.42
CA ALA A 295 3.68 -35.75 8.84
C ALA A 295 3.82 -36.93 7.86
N ALA A 296 2.71 -37.45 7.36
CA ALA A 296 2.73 -38.57 6.39
C ALA A 296 3.41 -38.19 5.08
N MET A 297 3.14 -36.99 4.56
CA MET A 297 3.77 -36.48 3.34
C MET A 297 5.27 -36.26 3.57
N PHE A 298 5.65 -35.70 4.70
CA PHE A 298 7.06 -35.52 5.06
C PHE A 298 7.81 -36.86 5.14
N GLN A 299 7.24 -37.89 5.79
CA GLN A 299 7.83 -39.22 5.85
C GLN A 299 7.99 -39.86 4.47
N LEU A 300 7.00 -39.69 3.58
CA LEU A 300 7.08 -40.17 2.21
C LEU A 300 8.26 -39.53 1.45
N LEU A 301 8.42 -38.21 1.58
CA LEU A 301 9.50 -37.47 0.90
C LEU A 301 10.89 -37.81 1.45
N THR A 302 11.02 -38.04 2.76
CA THR A 302 12.33 -38.24 3.41
C THR A 302 12.70 -39.74 3.54
N GLY A 303 11.93 -40.65 2.94
CA GLY A 303 12.22 -42.10 2.97
C GLY A 303 11.97 -42.75 4.32
N GLY A 304 11.25 -42.10 5.23
CA GLY A 304 10.80 -42.70 6.49
C GLY A 304 9.84 -43.85 6.22
N LYS A 305 10.01 -44.99 6.92
CA LYS A 305 9.00 -46.04 6.91
C LYS A 305 7.68 -45.45 7.39
N LEU A 306 6.64 -45.50 6.59
CA LEU A 306 5.27 -45.18 7.01
C LEU A 306 4.92 -46.06 8.21
N SER A 307 5.14 -45.55 9.44
CA SER A 307 4.55 -46.20 10.60
C SER A 307 3.05 -46.04 10.46
N SER A 308 2.37 -47.20 10.37
CA SER A 308 0.95 -47.43 10.17
C SER A 308 0.08 -46.23 10.59
N LEU A 309 -0.65 -45.69 9.61
CA LEU A 309 -1.77 -44.79 9.90
C LEU A 309 -2.66 -45.44 10.97
N PRO A 310 -3.08 -44.74 12.02
CA PRO A 310 -4.12 -45.26 12.89
C PRO A 310 -5.34 -45.51 12.02
N ALA A 311 -5.79 -46.77 11.97
CA ALA A 311 -7.01 -47.14 11.29
C ALA A 311 -8.14 -46.25 11.86
N GLY A 312 -8.75 -45.48 10.99
CA GLY A 312 -9.86 -44.61 11.35
C GLY A 312 -10.98 -45.44 11.97
N GLY A 313 -11.40 -45.03 13.17
CA GLY A 313 -12.66 -45.40 13.78
C GLY A 313 -13.74 -44.41 13.40
#